data_0c2bf2fcd7a8d5be5b81abc80e86dce1
#
_entry.id   0c2bf2fcd7a8d5be5b81abc80e86dce1
#
_cell.length_a   1.000
_cell.length_b   1.000
_cell.length_c   1.000
_cell.angle_alpha   90.00
_cell.angle_beta   90.00
_cell.angle_gamma   90.00
#
_symmetry.space_group_name_H-M   'P 1'
#
loop_
_entity.id
_entity.type
_entity.pdbx_description
1 polymer ?
#
loop_
_entity_poly.entity_id
_entity_poly.type
_entity_poly.pdbx_seq_one_letter_code
_entity_poly.pdbx_strand_id
1 'polypeptide(L)'
;MDNRSFSIENGNLKIKVNKMGAELASVLQLSNQYEFIWNANPAVWNRHAPILFPIVGKLNNNKVHINNSLYEMGQHGFARDCNFELVNKTETEMQFLLKSNEQTLEKYPFQFELYIIYGFTAESNQLKVTYKIVNQSATEMPFSIGAHPGFMLPVANLNEYEIDFFEGLSIERHLLADGLFNNEVETLLLTNSKLNLSEEVFDKDAIVIKNCASKTISLNHKNSNFKVSCSFNDFTDLGIWAKKGNHNFVCLEPWLGYADEVGFEEDIADKKGIIMVPEGDTFEASYYLNFTS
;
A
#
# COMPACT_ATOMS: atom_id res chain seq x y z
N MET A 1 -14.88 25.64 -7.55
CA MET A 1 -14.58 24.29 -8.06
C MET A 1 -14.17 23.45 -6.85
N ASP A 2 -14.74 22.27 -6.72
CA ASP A 2 -14.45 21.39 -5.59
C ASP A 2 -13.05 20.77 -5.79
N ASN A 3 -12.03 21.36 -5.14
CA ASN A 3 -10.62 20.95 -5.25
C ASN A 3 -10.30 19.69 -4.42
N ARG A 4 -11.23 18.72 -4.39
CA ARG A 4 -11.04 17.48 -3.61
C ARG A 4 -10.23 16.42 -4.33
N SER A 5 -10.11 16.49 -5.67
CA SER A 5 -9.34 15.53 -6.46
C SER A 5 -8.68 16.18 -7.67
N PHE A 6 -7.61 15.55 -8.17
CA PHE A 6 -6.81 15.98 -9.32
C PHE A 6 -6.61 14.83 -10.27
N SER A 7 -6.43 15.12 -11.56
CA SER A 7 -6.24 14.10 -12.59
C SER A 7 -5.13 14.48 -13.56
N ILE A 8 -4.44 13.45 -14.08
CA ILE A 8 -3.54 13.51 -15.23
C ILE A 8 -3.84 12.33 -16.17
N GLU A 9 -3.44 12.42 -17.44
CA GLU A 9 -3.59 11.36 -18.42
C GLU A 9 -2.43 11.35 -19.42
N ASN A 10 -2.13 10.18 -19.99
CA ASN A 10 -1.01 10.00 -20.94
C ASN A 10 -1.45 9.41 -22.29
N GLY A 11 -2.73 9.51 -22.64
CA GLY A 11 -3.28 8.92 -23.87
C GLY A 11 -3.76 7.48 -23.73
N ASN A 12 -3.19 6.69 -22.84
CA ASN A 12 -3.60 5.31 -22.56
C ASN A 12 -4.40 5.20 -21.25
N LEU A 13 -3.91 5.85 -20.23
CA LEU A 13 -4.50 5.85 -18.88
C LEU A 13 -4.82 7.27 -18.41
N LYS A 14 -5.88 7.37 -17.65
CA LYS A 14 -6.21 8.55 -16.84
C LYS A 14 -6.26 8.16 -15.37
N ILE A 15 -5.54 8.88 -14.54
CA ILE A 15 -5.63 8.70 -13.08
C ILE A 15 -6.34 9.87 -12.41
N LYS A 16 -6.98 9.57 -11.28
CA LYS A 16 -7.52 10.56 -10.36
C LYS A 16 -7.00 10.28 -8.95
N VAL A 17 -6.50 11.31 -8.28
CA VAL A 17 -5.98 11.27 -6.92
C VAL A 17 -6.78 12.22 -6.04
N ASN A 18 -7.25 11.73 -4.91
CA ASN A 18 -7.95 12.53 -3.91
C ASN A 18 -6.96 13.33 -3.06
N LYS A 19 -7.31 14.55 -2.69
CA LYS A 19 -6.52 15.38 -1.78
C LYS A 19 -6.39 14.74 -0.38
N MET A 20 -7.46 14.12 0.10
CA MET A 20 -7.45 13.34 1.34
C MET A 20 -6.60 12.08 1.13
N GLY A 21 -5.58 11.93 1.96
CA GLY A 21 -4.65 10.80 1.90
C GLY A 21 -3.72 10.78 0.68
N ALA A 22 -3.75 11.78 -0.21
CA ALA A 22 -3.18 11.71 -1.56
C ALA A 22 -3.56 10.38 -2.25
N GLU A 23 -4.77 9.88 -1.99
CA GLU A 23 -5.21 8.53 -2.33
C GLU A 23 -5.52 8.38 -3.81
N LEU A 24 -4.91 7.39 -4.47
CA LEU A 24 -5.22 7.02 -5.85
C LEU A 24 -6.65 6.47 -5.92
N ALA A 25 -7.56 7.23 -6.51
CA ALA A 25 -9.00 6.93 -6.49
C ALA A 25 -9.53 6.38 -7.83
N SER A 26 -8.74 6.43 -8.90
CA SER A 26 -9.12 5.91 -10.21
C SER A 26 -7.89 5.69 -11.07
N VAL A 27 -7.89 4.60 -11.82
CA VAL A 27 -7.02 4.33 -12.96
C VAL A 27 -7.91 3.82 -14.09
N LEU A 28 -8.25 4.71 -15.00
CA LEU A 28 -9.15 4.43 -16.12
C LEU A 28 -8.33 4.16 -17.38
N GLN A 29 -8.53 3.01 -18.01
CA GLN A 29 -8.01 2.72 -19.34
C GLN A 29 -8.88 3.43 -20.38
N LEU A 30 -8.29 4.29 -21.20
CA LEU A 30 -9.05 5.17 -22.11
C LEU A 30 -9.64 4.42 -23.30
N SER A 31 -8.98 3.35 -23.77
CA SER A 31 -9.38 2.60 -24.97
C SER A 31 -10.72 1.86 -24.82
N ASN A 32 -11.01 1.33 -23.63
CA ASN A 32 -12.19 0.50 -23.34
C ASN A 32 -13.00 0.98 -22.12
N GLN A 33 -12.60 2.10 -21.52
CA GLN A 33 -13.24 2.71 -20.33
C GLN A 33 -13.27 1.78 -19.10
N TYR A 34 -12.28 0.87 -18.97
CA TYR A 34 -12.18 0.00 -17.82
C TYR A 34 -11.54 0.73 -16.63
N GLU A 35 -12.21 0.68 -15.45
CA GLU A 35 -11.72 1.22 -14.18
C GLU A 35 -11.01 0.11 -13.38
N PHE A 36 -9.73 0.31 -13.07
CA PHE A 36 -8.95 -0.69 -12.35
C PHE A 36 -9.01 -0.54 -10.83
N ILE A 37 -9.30 0.65 -10.31
CA ILE A 37 -9.28 0.87 -8.86
C ILE A 37 -10.66 0.62 -8.27
N TRP A 38 -10.69 -0.05 -7.13
CA TRP A 38 -11.88 -0.27 -6.33
C TRP A 38 -12.59 1.05 -6.02
N ASN A 39 -13.90 1.08 -6.12
CA ASN A 39 -14.73 2.29 -6.08
C ASN A 39 -15.00 2.83 -4.66
N ALA A 40 -14.36 2.25 -3.62
CA ALA A 40 -14.53 2.62 -2.22
C ALA A 40 -15.99 2.54 -1.72
N ASN A 41 -16.75 1.53 -2.16
CA ASN A 41 -18.11 1.31 -1.68
C ASN A 41 -18.13 1.16 -0.14
N PRO A 42 -18.78 2.08 0.61
CA PRO A 42 -18.74 2.09 2.07
C PRO A 42 -19.42 0.88 2.72
N ALA A 43 -20.30 0.19 1.99
CA ALA A 43 -20.90 -1.05 2.47
C ALA A 43 -19.91 -2.24 2.51
N VAL A 44 -18.77 -2.11 1.84
CA VAL A 44 -17.75 -3.16 1.73
C VAL A 44 -16.43 -2.70 2.32
N TRP A 45 -15.79 -1.73 1.68
CA TRP A 45 -14.54 -1.11 2.10
C TRP A 45 -14.46 0.31 1.53
N ASN A 46 -14.42 1.31 2.41
CA ASN A 46 -14.57 2.72 2.08
C ASN A 46 -13.25 3.43 1.74
N ARG A 47 -12.29 2.70 1.18
CA ARG A 47 -11.00 3.20 0.69
C ARG A 47 -10.76 2.70 -0.72
N HIS A 48 -9.91 3.42 -1.48
CA HIS A 48 -9.47 3.02 -2.81
C HIS A 48 -8.05 2.41 -2.79
N ALA A 49 -7.07 3.20 -2.35
CA ALA A 49 -5.65 2.88 -2.32
C ALA A 49 -4.95 3.69 -1.21
N PRO A 50 -5.27 3.48 0.06
CA PRO A 50 -4.75 4.30 1.15
C PRO A 50 -3.24 4.14 1.30
N ILE A 51 -2.58 5.24 1.70
CA ILE A 51 -1.15 5.27 2.02
C ILE A 51 -0.97 5.01 3.50
N LEU A 52 -0.10 4.08 3.83
CA LEU A 52 0.17 3.62 5.18
C LEU A 52 1.42 4.34 5.70
N PHE A 53 1.25 5.27 6.64
CA PHE A 53 2.35 6.04 7.25
C PHE A 53 1.89 6.72 8.55
N PRO A 54 2.72 6.80 9.60
CA PRO A 54 4.12 6.35 9.72
C PRO A 54 4.28 4.89 10.15
N ILE A 55 3.20 4.12 10.18
CA ILE A 55 3.21 2.69 10.47
C ILE A 55 2.42 1.91 9.43
N VAL A 56 2.81 0.65 9.21
CA VAL A 56 2.08 -0.36 8.45
C VAL A 56 1.48 -1.37 9.42
N GLY A 57 0.21 -1.73 9.22
CA GLY A 57 -0.50 -2.66 10.08
C GLY A 57 -0.94 -2.03 11.40
N LYS A 58 -1.17 -2.89 12.38
CA LYS A 58 -1.69 -2.54 13.71
C LYS A 58 -0.56 -2.53 14.74
N LEU A 59 -0.65 -1.61 15.70
CA LEU A 59 0.19 -1.58 16.89
C LEU A 59 -0.48 -2.36 18.03
N ASN A 60 0.33 -2.92 18.92
CA ASN A 60 -0.16 -3.56 20.13
C ASN A 60 -0.94 -2.53 20.97
N ASN A 61 -2.18 -2.83 21.30
CA ASN A 61 -3.11 -1.93 21.99
C ASN A 61 -3.31 -0.54 21.33
N ASN A 62 -3.02 -0.38 20.02
CA ASN A 62 -2.97 0.90 19.30
C ASN A 62 -2.01 1.93 19.93
N LYS A 63 -0.95 1.48 20.55
CA LYS A 63 0.03 2.30 21.26
C LYS A 63 1.44 1.99 20.77
N VAL A 64 2.32 2.98 20.89
CA VAL A 64 3.72 2.86 20.53
C VAL A 64 4.57 3.71 21.49
N HIS A 65 5.68 3.16 21.95
CA HIS A 65 6.71 3.92 22.66
C HIS A 65 7.61 4.62 21.63
N ILE A 66 7.85 5.91 21.86
CA ILE A 66 8.79 6.73 21.07
C ILE A 66 9.56 7.59 22.07
N ASN A 67 10.87 7.40 22.15
CA ASN A 67 11.74 8.16 23.06
C ASN A 67 11.22 8.14 24.52
N ASN A 68 10.88 6.97 25.05
CA ASN A 68 10.32 6.75 26.39
C ASN A 68 8.95 7.41 26.66
N SER A 69 8.26 7.90 25.64
CA SER A 69 6.91 8.43 25.75
C SER A 69 5.92 7.55 25.00
N LEU A 70 4.69 7.43 25.51
CA LEU A 70 3.65 6.59 24.93
C LEU A 70 2.74 7.44 24.03
N TYR A 71 2.57 6.99 22.79
CA TYR A 71 1.70 7.63 21.79
C TYR A 71 0.59 6.68 21.37
N GLU A 72 -0.57 7.22 21.02
CA GLU A 72 -1.69 6.46 20.46
C GLU A 72 -1.76 6.63 18.95
N MET A 73 -1.83 5.50 18.23
CA MET A 73 -1.93 5.52 16.78
C MET A 73 -2.75 4.32 16.29
N GLY A 74 -3.76 4.60 15.46
CA GLY A 74 -4.59 3.55 14.85
C GLY A 74 -3.86 2.76 13.77
N GLN A 75 -4.47 1.66 13.35
CA GLN A 75 -3.97 0.81 12.28
C GLN A 75 -3.60 1.61 11.02
N HIS A 76 -2.43 1.36 10.45
CA HIS A 76 -1.87 2.00 9.26
C HIS A 76 -1.54 3.49 9.42
N GLY A 77 -1.43 4.00 10.64
CA GLY A 77 -1.08 5.39 10.91
C GLY A 77 -2.17 6.37 10.53
N PHE A 78 -1.76 7.59 10.19
CA PHE A 78 -2.68 8.71 10.00
C PHE A 78 -2.63 9.39 8.61
N ALA A 79 -1.61 9.15 7.79
CA ALA A 79 -1.44 9.88 6.53
C ALA A 79 -2.66 9.78 5.60
N ARG A 80 -3.28 8.60 5.56
CA ARG A 80 -4.51 8.34 4.78
C ARG A 80 -5.72 9.19 5.18
N ASP A 81 -5.70 9.79 6.38
CA ASP A 81 -6.76 10.63 6.93
C ASP A 81 -6.39 12.12 6.97
N CYS A 82 -5.24 12.49 6.39
CA CYS A 82 -4.76 13.86 6.28
C CYS A 82 -5.01 14.46 4.90
N ASN A 83 -5.22 15.78 4.83
CA ASN A 83 -5.23 16.48 3.56
C ASN A 83 -3.80 16.78 3.11
N PHE A 84 -3.47 16.36 1.91
CA PHE A 84 -2.22 16.71 1.24
C PHE A 84 -2.38 17.98 0.39
N GLU A 85 -1.32 18.74 0.24
CA GLU A 85 -1.22 19.85 -0.70
C GLU A 85 -0.70 19.33 -2.05
N LEU A 86 -1.34 19.73 -3.16
CA LEU A 86 -0.77 19.50 -4.49
C LEU A 86 0.30 20.57 -4.72
N VAL A 87 1.57 20.16 -4.70
CA VAL A 87 2.73 21.09 -4.80
C VAL A 87 3.32 21.14 -6.20
N ASN A 88 3.08 20.11 -7.02
CA ASN A 88 3.46 20.12 -8.43
C ASN A 88 2.44 19.35 -9.27
N LYS A 89 2.17 19.83 -10.48
CA LYS A 89 1.36 19.13 -11.49
C LYS A 89 1.84 19.49 -12.87
N THR A 90 2.19 18.47 -13.64
CA THR A 90 2.45 18.54 -15.08
C THR A 90 1.37 17.76 -15.85
N GLU A 91 1.57 17.52 -17.14
CA GLU A 91 0.69 16.66 -17.94
C GLU A 91 0.80 15.18 -17.48
N THR A 92 1.99 14.75 -17.04
CA THR A 92 2.28 13.32 -16.76
C THR A 92 2.65 13.04 -15.28
N GLU A 93 2.68 14.05 -14.42
CA GLU A 93 3.07 13.90 -13.01
C GLU A 93 2.24 14.77 -12.08
N MET A 94 1.93 14.24 -10.90
CA MET A 94 1.36 14.98 -9.77
C MET A 94 2.17 14.67 -8.52
N GLN A 95 2.50 15.72 -7.75
CA GLN A 95 3.20 15.61 -6.48
C GLN A 95 2.38 16.22 -5.34
N PHE A 96 2.11 15.41 -4.34
CA PHE A 96 1.34 15.78 -3.15
C PHE A 96 2.27 15.81 -1.92
N LEU A 97 2.05 16.74 -1.02
CA LEU A 97 2.85 16.96 0.19
C LEU A 97 1.98 16.99 1.44
N LEU A 98 2.36 16.20 2.42
CA LEU A 98 1.93 16.32 3.82
C LEU A 98 3.13 16.74 4.66
N LYS A 99 3.03 17.89 5.33
CA LYS A 99 3.98 18.32 6.37
C LYS A 99 3.47 17.94 7.75
N SER A 100 4.38 17.64 8.65
CA SER A 100 4.06 17.53 10.06
C SER A 100 3.39 18.83 10.57
N ASN A 101 2.44 18.70 11.46
CA ASN A 101 1.72 19.78 12.09
C ASN A 101 1.39 19.41 13.55
N GLU A 102 0.77 20.29 14.31
CA GLU A 102 0.43 20.06 15.72
C GLU A 102 -0.31 18.72 15.92
N GLN A 103 -1.30 18.41 15.07
CA GLN A 103 -2.09 17.16 15.20
C GLN A 103 -1.29 15.91 14.90
N THR A 104 -0.35 15.96 13.96
CA THR A 104 0.52 14.79 13.65
C THR A 104 1.58 14.62 14.74
N LEU A 105 2.11 15.71 15.29
CA LEU A 105 3.11 15.70 16.36
C LEU A 105 2.56 15.14 17.68
N GLU A 106 1.27 15.27 17.95
CA GLU A 106 0.60 14.62 19.10
C GLU A 106 0.64 13.08 19.03
N LYS A 107 0.73 12.52 17.81
CA LYS A 107 0.73 11.07 17.56
C LYS A 107 2.10 10.52 17.22
N TYR A 108 2.94 11.34 16.61
CA TYR A 108 4.24 10.96 16.07
C TYR A 108 5.16 12.19 16.16
N PRO A 109 6.05 12.25 17.18
CA PRO A 109 6.76 13.46 17.58
C PRO A 109 7.97 13.80 16.70
N PHE A 110 7.82 13.64 15.39
CA PHE A 110 8.86 13.95 14.40
C PHE A 110 8.35 14.98 13.40
N GLN A 111 9.23 15.91 13.04
CA GLN A 111 9.00 16.84 11.94
C GLN A 111 9.37 16.15 10.63
N PHE A 112 8.43 16.11 9.70
CA PHE A 112 8.63 15.43 8.41
C PHE A 112 7.96 16.18 7.27
N GLU A 113 8.45 15.89 6.06
CA GLU A 113 7.73 16.13 4.81
C GLU A 113 7.53 14.78 4.11
N LEU A 114 6.27 14.40 3.88
CA LEU A 114 5.90 13.21 3.12
C LEU A 114 5.37 13.63 1.75
N TYR A 115 6.11 13.26 0.70
CA TYR A 115 5.69 13.45 -0.68
C TYR A 115 5.17 12.15 -1.26
N ILE A 116 4.04 12.24 -1.96
CA ILE A 116 3.48 11.17 -2.79
C ILE A 116 3.49 11.66 -4.22
N ILE A 117 4.19 10.93 -5.08
CA ILE A 117 4.40 11.34 -6.47
C ILE A 117 3.81 10.25 -7.37
N TYR A 118 2.88 10.66 -8.22
CA TYR A 118 2.27 9.82 -9.26
C TYR A 118 2.78 10.28 -10.62
N GLY A 119 3.46 9.40 -11.35
CA GLY A 119 4.03 9.74 -12.64
C GLY A 119 3.79 8.67 -13.70
N PHE A 120 3.52 9.12 -14.93
CA PHE A 120 3.47 8.25 -16.10
C PHE A 120 4.77 8.31 -16.88
N THR A 121 5.18 7.19 -17.47
CA THR A 121 6.01 7.22 -18.67
C THR A 121 5.11 7.49 -19.88
N ALA A 122 5.59 8.29 -20.85
CA ALA A 122 4.80 8.64 -22.02
C ALA A 122 4.29 7.38 -22.75
N GLU A 123 3.02 7.41 -23.19
CA GLU A 123 2.36 6.36 -23.99
C GLU A 123 2.43 4.94 -23.41
N SER A 124 2.60 4.79 -22.09
CA SER A 124 2.65 3.49 -21.43
C SER A 124 1.38 3.19 -20.62
N ASN A 125 1.15 1.90 -20.34
CA ASN A 125 0.15 1.45 -19.37
C ASN A 125 0.73 1.35 -17.96
N GLN A 126 1.82 2.06 -17.68
CA GLN A 126 2.53 2.00 -16.42
C GLN A 126 2.40 3.31 -15.63
N LEU A 127 2.02 3.16 -14.37
CA LEU A 127 2.03 4.22 -13.35
C LEU A 127 3.17 3.96 -12.38
N LYS A 128 4.06 4.93 -12.19
CA LYS A 128 5.03 4.97 -11.11
C LYS A 128 4.42 5.69 -9.93
N VAL A 129 4.53 5.11 -8.74
CA VAL A 129 4.21 5.76 -7.47
C VAL A 129 5.48 5.84 -6.63
N THR A 130 5.85 7.05 -6.22
CA THR A 130 7.04 7.29 -5.39
C THR A 130 6.65 7.88 -4.07
N TYR A 131 7.20 7.34 -3.00
CA TYR A 131 7.17 7.87 -1.65
C TYR A 131 8.51 8.50 -1.35
N LYS A 132 8.49 9.79 -0.99
CA LYS A 132 9.69 10.50 -0.55
C LYS A 132 9.42 11.11 0.82
N ILE A 133 10.26 10.77 1.79
CA ILE A 133 10.15 11.22 3.17
C ILE A 133 11.41 12.00 3.52
N VAL A 134 11.24 13.25 3.95
CA VAL A 134 12.34 14.10 4.42
C VAL A 134 12.22 14.19 5.94
N ASN A 135 13.26 13.79 6.65
CA ASN A 135 13.35 13.99 8.08
C ASN A 135 13.75 15.44 8.39
N GLN A 136 12.81 16.21 8.91
CA GLN A 136 13.02 17.59 9.34
C GLN A 136 13.26 17.71 10.87
N SER A 137 13.34 16.57 11.57
CA SER A 137 13.62 16.53 13.00
C SER A 137 15.12 16.66 13.28
N ALA A 138 15.47 17.08 14.49
CA ALA A 138 16.85 17.15 14.99
C ALA A 138 17.39 15.77 15.46
N THR A 139 16.67 14.68 15.17
CA THR A 139 17.03 13.31 15.54
C THR A 139 16.68 12.35 14.43
N GLU A 140 17.23 11.14 14.48
CA GLU A 140 16.83 10.05 13.61
C GLU A 140 15.34 9.74 13.75
N MET A 141 14.68 9.45 12.64
CA MET A 141 13.23 9.28 12.56
C MET A 141 12.85 7.84 12.14
N PRO A 142 12.22 7.06 13.04
CA PRO A 142 11.74 5.70 12.74
C PRO A 142 10.37 5.73 12.07
N PHE A 143 10.19 5.04 10.93
CA PHE A 143 8.88 4.88 10.32
C PHE A 143 8.74 3.56 9.53
N SER A 144 7.51 3.23 9.19
CA SER A 144 7.14 2.26 8.16
C SER A 144 6.26 2.95 7.13
N ILE A 145 6.29 2.46 5.88
CA ILE A 145 5.46 3.00 4.80
C ILE A 145 4.97 1.88 3.89
N GLY A 146 3.77 2.01 3.36
CA GLY A 146 3.21 1.03 2.45
C GLY A 146 2.09 1.56 1.58
N ALA A 147 1.82 0.82 0.51
CA ALA A 147 0.67 0.99 -0.36
C ALA A 147 -0.42 -0.03 -0.02
N HIS A 148 -1.67 0.32 -0.31
CA HIS A 148 -2.80 -0.59 -0.13
C HIS A 148 -3.85 -0.43 -1.25
N PRO A 149 -3.44 -0.46 -2.55
CA PRO A 149 -4.36 -0.30 -3.66
C PRO A 149 -5.28 -1.52 -3.81
N GLY A 150 -6.58 -1.27 -3.84
CA GLY A 150 -7.59 -2.26 -4.19
C GLY A 150 -7.87 -2.25 -5.70
N PHE A 151 -7.71 -3.38 -6.37
CA PHE A 151 -7.96 -3.52 -7.79
C PHE A 151 -9.30 -4.17 -8.05
N MET A 152 -10.16 -3.49 -8.81
CA MET A 152 -11.48 -3.97 -9.18
C MET A 152 -11.39 -5.17 -10.13
N LEU A 153 -12.13 -6.22 -9.83
CA LEU A 153 -12.17 -7.42 -10.63
C LEU A 153 -13.30 -7.34 -11.68
N PRO A 154 -13.03 -7.66 -12.97
CA PRO A 154 -14.06 -7.72 -14.02
C PRO A 154 -15.20 -8.69 -13.72
N VAL A 155 -14.88 -9.80 -13.06
CA VAL A 155 -15.83 -10.83 -12.64
C VAL A 155 -15.73 -11.01 -11.13
N ALA A 156 -16.86 -10.94 -10.43
CA ALA A 156 -16.93 -11.07 -8.98
C ALA A 156 -16.84 -12.54 -8.52
N ASN A 157 -15.76 -13.22 -8.84
CA ASN A 157 -15.48 -14.60 -8.48
C ASN A 157 -13.98 -14.83 -8.34
N LEU A 158 -13.45 -14.89 -7.13
CA LEU A 158 -12.02 -15.05 -6.85
C LEU A 158 -11.42 -16.31 -7.51
N ASN A 159 -12.20 -17.38 -7.69
CA ASN A 159 -11.69 -18.61 -8.31
C ASN A 159 -11.26 -18.44 -9.78
N GLU A 160 -11.66 -17.35 -10.42
CA GLU A 160 -11.25 -17.02 -11.79
C GLU A 160 -9.92 -16.25 -11.84
N TYR A 161 -9.29 -16.00 -10.69
CA TYR A 161 -8.05 -15.24 -10.59
C TYR A 161 -6.91 -16.03 -9.97
N GLU A 162 -5.71 -15.58 -10.27
CA GLU A 162 -4.47 -16.09 -9.71
C GLU A 162 -3.48 -14.93 -9.50
N ILE A 163 -2.60 -15.07 -8.51
CA ILE A 163 -1.43 -14.21 -8.34
C ILE A 163 -0.21 -14.97 -8.89
N ASP A 164 0.42 -14.42 -9.91
CA ASP A 164 1.65 -14.94 -10.47
C ASP A 164 2.85 -14.26 -9.78
N PHE A 165 3.71 -15.07 -9.17
CA PHE A 165 4.95 -14.63 -8.53
C PHE A 165 6.14 -14.73 -9.48
N PHE A 166 5.94 -15.30 -10.70
CA PHE A 166 6.93 -15.55 -11.73
C PHE A 166 8.05 -16.52 -11.36
N GLU A 167 8.17 -16.89 -10.08
CA GLU A 167 9.15 -17.82 -9.55
C GLU A 167 8.63 -18.52 -8.28
N GLY A 168 9.33 -19.57 -7.85
CA GLY A 168 9.05 -20.28 -6.60
C GLY A 168 8.01 -21.38 -6.72
N LEU A 169 8.01 -22.26 -5.72
CA LEU A 169 7.07 -23.37 -5.55
C LEU A 169 6.11 -23.15 -4.36
N SER A 170 6.45 -22.23 -3.49
CA SER A 170 5.67 -21.87 -2.31
C SER A 170 5.99 -20.47 -1.83
N ILE A 171 5.09 -19.91 -1.02
CA ILE A 171 5.30 -18.68 -0.26
C ILE A 171 5.00 -18.93 1.22
N GLU A 172 5.67 -18.20 2.10
CA GLU A 172 5.40 -18.22 3.53
C GLU A 172 4.46 -17.08 3.89
N ARG A 173 3.28 -17.44 4.39
CA ARG A 173 2.27 -16.51 4.94
C ARG A 173 2.48 -16.40 6.44
N HIS A 174 2.79 -15.23 6.93
CA HIS A 174 2.81 -14.91 8.35
C HIS A 174 1.39 -14.62 8.85
N LEU A 175 0.96 -15.35 9.88
CA LEU A 175 -0.41 -15.29 10.37
C LEU A 175 -0.62 -14.14 11.37
N LEU A 176 -1.86 -13.62 11.33
CA LEU A 176 -2.30 -12.54 12.20
C LEU A 176 -3.35 -13.04 13.19
N ALA A 177 -3.25 -12.55 14.44
CA ALA A 177 -4.29 -12.65 15.46
C ALA A 177 -4.71 -11.21 15.81
N ASP A 178 -5.97 -10.87 15.56
CA ASP A 178 -6.50 -9.52 15.77
C ASP A 178 -5.68 -8.40 15.09
N GLY A 179 -5.06 -8.71 13.93
CA GLY A 179 -4.22 -7.78 13.16
C GLY A 179 -2.77 -7.63 13.65
N LEU A 180 -2.34 -8.42 14.63
CA LEU A 180 -0.96 -8.53 15.13
C LEU A 180 -0.36 -9.87 14.73
N PHE A 181 0.96 -9.93 14.51
CA PHE A 181 1.62 -11.21 14.22
C PHE A 181 1.69 -12.10 15.47
N ASN A 182 1.25 -13.36 15.30
CA ASN A 182 1.26 -14.37 16.36
C ASN A 182 2.47 -15.32 16.29
N ASN A 183 3.47 -15.01 15.44
CA ASN A 183 4.65 -15.83 15.17
C ASN A 183 4.38 -17.18 14.48
N GLU A 184 3.16 -17.43 14.02
CA GLU A 184 2.83 -18.60 13.20
C GLU A 184 3.06 -18.30 11.72
N VAL A 185 3.54 -19.32 11.00
CA VAL A 185 3.79 -19.26 9.56
C VAL A 185 3.09 -20.43 8.88
N GLU A 186 2.43 -20.15 7.76
CA GLU A 186 1.78 -21.13 6.91
C GLU A 186 2.46 -21.16 5.55
N THR A 187 2.76 -22.33 5.03
CA THR A 187 3.27 -22.50 3.66
C THR A 187 2.12 -22.64 2.69
N LEU A 188 2.00 -21.72 1.74
CA LEU A 188 1.07 -21.80 0.62
C LEU A 188 1.80 -22.32 -0.61
N LEU A 189 1.34 -23.43 -1.18
CA LEU A 189 1.92 -24.03 -2.37
C LEU A 189 1.50 -23.28 -3.63
N LEU A 190 2.45 -23.08 -4.53
CA LEU A 190 2.22 -22.45 -5.83
C LEU A 190 2.15 -23.54 -6.93
N THR A 191 1.26 -23.34 -7.88
CA THR A 191 1.20 -24.17 -9.10
C THR A 191 1.77 -23.36 -10.27
N ASN A 192 2.91 -23.77 -10.81
CA ASN A 192 3.63 -23.01 -11.84
C ASN A 192 3.89 -21.56 -11.43
N SER A 193 4.41 -21.37 -10.22
CA SER A 193 4.68 -20.06 -9.59
C SER A 193 3.45 -19.20 -9.31
N LYS A 194 2.25 -19.78 -9.34
CA LYS A 194 0.98 -19.05 -9.19
C LYS A 194 0.20 -19.52 -7.97
N LEU A 195 -0.35 -18.57 -7.24
CA LEU A 195 -1.33 -18.78 -6.19
C LEU A 195 -2.73 -18.65 -6.78
N ASN A 196 -3.49 -19.73 -6.84
CA ASN A 196 -4.91 -19.65 -7.20
C ASN A 196 -5.68 -18.97 -6.08
N LEU A 197 -6.47 -17.96 -6.42
CA LEU A 197 -7.31 -17.28 -5.45
C LEU A 197 -8.60 -18.07 -5.20
N SER A 198 -9.08 -17.98 -3.97
CA SER A 198 -10.40 -18.45 -3.55
C SER A 198 -10.82 -17.64 -2.31
N GLU A 199 -12.07 -17.80 -1.87
CA GLU A 199 -12.52 -17.14 -0.64
C GLU A 199 -11.75 -17.65 0.58
N GLU A 200 -11.52 -18.96 0.64
CA GLU A 200 -10.88 -19.65 1.77
C GLU A 200 -9.43 -19.20 1.99
N VAL A 201 -8.76 -18.75 0.93
CA VAL A 201 -7.38 -18.26 1.05
C VAL A 201 -7.28 -17.01 1.93
N PHE A 202 -8.39 -16.26 2.06
CA PHE A 202 -8.49 -15.07 2.90
C PHE A 202 -9.21 -15.30 4.23
N ASP A 203 -9.55 -16.54 4.58
CA ASP A 203 -10.20 -16.86 5.87
C ASP A 203 -9.38 -16.49 7.10
N LYS A 204 -8.06 -16.49 6.96
CA LYS A 204 -7.09 -16.10 7.99
C LYS A 204 -6.56 -14.66 7.80
N ASP A 205 -7.41 -13.74 7.25
CA ASP A 205 -7.05 -12.35 6.94
C ASP A 205 -6.08 -12.23 5.73
N ALA A 206 -5.27 -11.19 5.67
CA ALA A 206 -4.33 -10.94 4.60
C ALA A 206 -3.26 -12.05 4.47
N ILE A 207 -2.79 -12.26 3.25
CA ILE A 207 -1.57 -13.04 3.00
C ILE A 207 -0.40 -12.06 3.17
N VAL A 208 0.31 -12.15 4.29
CA VAL A 208 1.48 -11.29 4.54
C VAL A 208 2.75 -12.10 4.32
N ILE A 209 3.58 -11.63 3.38
CA ILE A 209 4.86 -12.24 3.01
C ILE A 209 5.96 -11.28 3.45
N LYS A 210 6.71 -11.62 4.49
CA LYS A 210 7.89 -10.86 4.93
C LYS A 210 9.09 -11.23 4.05
N ASN A 211 9.89 -10.23 3.68
CA ASN A 211 11.06 -10.41 2.81
C ASN A 211 10.71 -11.15 1.51
N CYS A 212 9.66 -10.70 0.83
CA CYS A 212 9.19 -11.29 -0.42
C CYS A 212 10.33 -11.40 -1.44
N ALA A 213 10.63 -12.61 -1.88
CA ALA A 213 11.69 -12.86 -2.87
C ALA A 213 11.33 -12.27 -4.23
N SER A 214 10.12 -12.55 -4.71
CA SER A 214 9.61 -12.00 -5.96
C SER A 214 9.37 -10.50 -5.82
N LYS A 215 10.06 -9.70 -6.63
CA LYS A 215 9.91 -8.23 -6.64
C LYS A 215 8.92 -7.73 -7.69
N THR A 216 8.31 -8.64 -8.42
CA THR A 216 7.19 -8.39 -9.33
C THR A 216 6.16 -9.49 -9.15
N ILE A 217 4.90 -9.10 -9.00
CA ILE A 217 3.75 -10.01 -8.99
C ILE A 217 2.70 -9.51 -9.97
N SER A 218 1.78 -10.38 -10.36
CA SER A 218 0.62 -9.94 -11.13
C SER A 218 -0.66 -10.64 -10.70
N LEU A 219 -1.74 -9.88 -10.61
CA LEU A 219 -3.11 -10.35 -10.50
C LEU A 219 -3.64 -10.58 -11.92
N ASN A 220 -3.95 -11.82 -12.25
CA ASN A 220 -4.40 -12.22 -13.58
C ASN A 220 -5.79 -12.86 -13.51
N HIS A 221 -6.65 -12.56 -14.48
CA HIS A 221 -7.84 -13.35 -14.74
C HIS A 221 -7.47 -14.54 -15.64
N LYS A 222 -7.88 -15.77 -15.28
CA LYS A 222 -7.47 -17.02 -15.95
C LYS A 222 -7.92 -17.13 -17.40
N ASN A 223 -9.02 -16.48 -17.78
CA ASN A 223 -9.68 -16.65 -19.08
C ASN A 223 -9.86 -15.33 -19.87
N SER A 224 -9.17 -14.25 -19.48
CA SER A 224 -9.18 -12.98 -20.22
C SER A 224 -7.82 -12.30 -20.19
N ASN A 225 -7.70 -11.17 -20.85
CA ASN A 225 -6.46 -10.37 -20.86
C ASN A 225 -6.29 -9.49 -19.61
N PHE A 226 -7.25 -9.50 -18.68
CA PHE A 226 -7.14 -8.68 -17.46
C PHE A 226 -5.90 -9.06 -16.66
N LYS A 227 -5.07 -8.05 -16.42
CA LYS A 227 -3.86 -8.18 -15.65
C LYS A 227 -3.49 -6.86 -14.98
N VAL A 228 -3.16 -6.92 -13.70
CA VAL A 228 -2.48 -5.84 -12.98
C VAL A 228 -1.16 -6.37 -12.45
N SER A 229 -0.05 -5.83 -12.94
CA SER A 229 1.28 -6.17 -12.43
C SER A 229 1.77 -5.09 -11.48
N CYS A 230 2.39 -5.51 -10.38
CA CYS A 230 3.04 -4.65 -9.39
C CYS A 230 4.52 -5.02 -9.28
N SER A 231 5.42 -4.09 -9.61
CA SER A 231 6.87 -4.23 -9.42
C SER A 231 7.30 -3.31 -8.28
N PHE A 232 7.99 -3.87 -7.25
CA PHE A 232 8.26 -3.20 -5.99
C PHE A 232 9.67 -3.48 -5.44
N ASN A 233 10.68 -3.25 -6.27
CA ASN A 233 12.08 -3.55 -5.93
C ASN A 233 12.56 -2.86 -4.64
N ASP A 234 12.04 -1.67 -4.36
CA ASP A 234 12.41 -0.88 -3.18
C ASP A 234 11.67 -1.32 -1.91
N PHE A 235 10.74 -2.29 -2.01
CA PHE A 235 9.95 -2.78 -0.88
C PHE A 235 10.36 -4.21 -0.51
N THR A 236 10.32 -4.51 0.78
CA THR A 236 10.71 -5.82 1.30
C THR A 236 9.54 -6.77 1.48
N ASP A 237 8.39 -6.24 1.86
CA ASP A 237 7.25 -7.02 2.31
C ASP A 237 6.06 -6.83 1.39
N LEU A 238 5.18 -7.82 1.37
CA LEU A 238 4.00 -7.84 0.51
C LEU A 238 2.77 -8.28 1.30
N GLY A 239 1.72 -7.48 1.24
CA GLY A 239 0.36 -7.87 1.61
C GLY A 239 -0.47 -8.21 0.38
N ILE A 240 -1.28 -9.26 0.45
CA ILE A 240 -2.33 -9.55 -0.53
C ILE A 240 -3.62 -9.73 0.26
N TRP A 241 -4.65 -8.95 -0.08
CA TRP A 241 -5.88 -8.97 0.70
C TRP A 241 -7.13 -8.83 -0.17
N ALA A 242 -8.18 -9.53 0.25
CA ALA A 242 -9.53 -9.32 -0.22
C ALA A 242 -10.48 -9.33 0.98
N LYS A 243 -11.52 -8.52 0.92
CA LYS A 243 -12.53 -8.49 1.99
C LYS A 243 -13.31 -9.80 1.99
N LYS A 244 -13.32 -10.54 3.11
CA LYS A 244 -14.10 -11.76 3.27
C LYS A 244 -15.57 -11.54 2.90
N GLY A 245 -16.13 -12.44 2.08
CA GLY A 245 -17.50 -12.36 1.56
C GLY A 245 -17.69 -11.29 0.46
N ASN A 246 -16.60 -10.68 -0.04
CA ASN A 246 -16.65 -9.77 -1.19
C ASN A 246 -15.61 -10.19 -2.23
N HIS A 247 -16.03 -10.41 -3.46
CA HIS A 247 -15.23 -10.92 -4.55
C HIS A 247 -14.97 -9.88 -5.65
N ASN A 248 -15.19 -8.59 -5.36
CA ASN A 248 -15.15 -7.53 -6.37
C ASN A 248 -13.79 -6.86 -6.50
N PHE A 249 -12.88 -7.09 -5.55
CA PHE A 249 -11.53 -6.51 -5.60
C PHE A 249 -10.50 -7.37 -4.85
N VAL A 250 -9.24 -7.18 -5.20
CA VAL A 250 -8.05 -7.71 -4.50
C VAL A 250 -7.05 -6.58 -4.32
N CYS A 251 -6.43 -6.50 -3.16
CA CYS A 251 -5.33 -5.58 -2.89
C CYS A 251 -3.97 -6.25 -3.14
N LEU A 252 -3.04 -5.52 -3.75
CA LEU A 252 -1.63 -5.88 -3.85
C LEU A 252 -0.82 -4.78 -3.17
N GLU A 253 -0.18 -5.10 -2.08
CA GLU A 253 0.25 -4.14 -1.08
C GLU A 253 1.77 -4.21 -0.83
N PRO A 254 2.62 -3.52 -1.61
CA PRO A 254 4.04 -3.42 -1.28
C PRO A 254 4.24 -2.60 -0.01
N TRP A 255 5.01 -3.18 0.94
CA TRP A 255 5.28 -2.59 2.24
C TRP A 255 6.76 -2.53 2.57
N LEU A 256 7.11 -1.53 3.37
CA LEU A 256 8.34 -1.43 4.13
C LEU A 256 7.97 -1.38 5.62
N GLY A 257 8.15 -2.52 6.28
CA GLY A 257 7.65 -2.77 7.62
C GLY A 257 6.22 -3.34 7.64
N TYR A 258 5.75 -3.70 8.84
CA TYR A 258 4.51 -4.44 9.04
C TYR A 258 3.96 -4.22 10.45
N ALA A 259 2.82 -4.87 10.79
CA ALA A 259 2.18 -4.82 12.12
C ALA A 259 3.12 -5.25 13.26
N ASP A 260 2.79 -4.92 14.49
CA ASP A 260 3.50 -5.44 15.66
C ASP A 260 3.33 -6.96 15.81
N GLU A 261 4.26 -7.56 16.51
CA GLU A 261 4.08 -8.88 17.10
C GLU A 261 3.21 -8.76 18.37
N VAL A 262 2.45 -9.81 18.68
CA VAL A 262 1.68 -9.87 19.93
C VAL A 262 2.61 -9.66 21.12
N GLY A 263 2.30 -8.67 21.95
CA GLY A 263 3.08 -8.33 23.14
C GLY A 263 4.31 -7.45 22.89
N PHE A 264 4.48 -6.88 21.70
CA PHE A 264 5.51 -5.88 21.48
C PHE A 264 5.22 -4.61 22.28
N GLU A 265 6.14 -4.21 23.17
CA GLU A 265 6.03 -3.05 24.05
C GLU A 265 7.31 -2.20 24.07
N GLU A 266 8.25 -2.48 23.18
CA GLU A 266 9.52 -1.76 23.04
C GLU A 266 9.34 -0.45 22.28
N ASP A 267 10.42 0.33 22.14
CA ASP A 267 10.40 1.58 21.35
C ASP A 267 10.20 1.27 19.86
N ILE A 268 9.55 2.18 19.14
CA ILE A 268 9.32 2.04 17.69
C ILE A 268 10.64 1.81 16.92
N ALA A 269 11.74 2.36 17.41
CA ALA A 269 13.07 2.18 16.82
C ALA A 269 13.57 0.72 16.90
N ASP A 270 13.08 -0.06 17.85
CA ASP A 270 13.43 -1.47 18.04
C ASP A 270 12.50 -2.43 17.28
N LYS A 271 11.47 -1.88 16.63
CA LYS A 271 10.49 -2.64 15.86
C LYS A 271 11.14 -3.26 14.62
N LYS A 272 10.92 -4.56 14.41
CA LYS A 272 11.39 -5.26 13.21
C LYS A 272 10.80 -4.64 11.94
N GLY A 273 11.62 -4.44 10.93
CA GLY A 273 11.22 -3.88 9.64
C GLY A 273 11.02 -2.35 9.64
N ILE A 274 11.32 -1.67 10.77
CA ILE A 274 11.28 -0.21 10.83
C ILE A 274 12.42 0.39 9.98
N ILE A 275 12.14 1.52 9.35
CA ILE A 275 13.15 2.31 8.63
C ILE A 275 13.59 3.45 9.54
N MET A 276 14.90 3.68 9.59
CA MET A 276 15.51 4.78 10.32
C MET A 276 16.06 5.79 9.31
N VAL A 277 15.64 7.05 9.39
CA VAL A 277 16.15 8.13 8.54
C VAL A 277 16.92 9.12 9.41
N PRO A 278 18.22 9.32 9.18
CA PRO A 278 19.02 10.30 9.92
C PRO A 278 18.46 11.72 9.84
N GLU A 279 18.87 12.59 10.78
CA GLU A 279 18.55 14.02 10.76
C GLU A 279 18.90 14.67 9.42
N GLY A 280 17.95 15.37 8.83
CA GLY A 280 18.11 16.11 7.57
C GLY A 280 18.16 15.24 6.31
N ASP A 281 18.19 13.91 6.44
CA ASP A 281 18.25 13.00 5.30
C ASP A 281 16.86 12.77 4.67
N THR A 282 16.92 12.19 3.48
CA THR A 282 15.74 11.86 2.68
C THR A 282 15.73 10.37 2.36
N PHE A 283 14.60 9.75 2.57
CA PHE A 283 14.29 8.40 2.11
C PHE A 283 13.40 8.45 0.86
N GLU A 284 13.63 7.57 -0.10
CA GLU A 284 12.78 7.43 -1.29
C GLU A 284 12.61 5.96 -1.64
N ALA A 285 11.37 5.57 -1.99
CA ALA A 285 11.03 4.25 -2.51
C ALA A 285 9.93 4.36 -3.56
N SER A 286 9.97 3.52 -4.59
CA SER A 286 9.00 3.53 -5.68
C SER A 286 8.49 2.13 -6.00
N TYR A 287 7.23 2.06 -6.41
CA TYR A 287 6.66 0.88 -7.05
C TYR A 287 5.96 1.25 -8.36
N TYR A 288 5.77 0.25 -9.19
CA TYR A 288 5.21 0.43 -10.54
C TYR A 288 4.00 -0.47 -10.72
N LEU A 289 2.92 0.10 -11.23
CA LEU A 289 1.71 -0.61 -11.60
C LEU A 289 1.58 -0.62 -13.12
N ASN A 290 1.36 -1.80 -13.70
CA ASN A 290 1.12 -1.94 -15.15
C ASN A 290 -0.26 -2.58 -15.36
N PHE A 291 -1.06 -2.02 -16.25
CA PHE A 291 -2.47 -2.32 -16.43
C PHE A 291 -2.77 -2.86 -17.83
N THR A 292 -3.53 -3.96 -17.89
CA THR A 292 -4.03 -4.57 -19.12
C THR A 292 -5.45 -5.09 -18.89
N SER A 293 -6.39 -4.82 -19.80
CA SER A 293 -7.76 -5.35 -19.75
C SER A 293 -8.32 -5.63 -21.15
#